data_1f36083e7f9d40d7c3c7350f48454ad5
#
_entry.id   1f36083e7f9d40d7c3c7350f48454ad5
#
_cell.length_a   1.000
_cell.length_b   1.000
_cell.length_c   1.000
_cell.angle_alpha   90.00
_cell.angle_beta   90.00
_cell.angle_gamma   90.00
#
_symmetry.space_group_name_H-M   'P 1'
#
loop_
_entity.id
_entity.type
_entity.pdbx_description
1 polymer ?
#
loop_
_entity_poly.entity_id
_entity_poly.type
_entity_poly.pdbx_seq_one_letter_code
_entity_poly.pdbx_strand_id
1 'polypeptide(L)'
;MITRRTFIRSSALVAATLVLGGAAGGLAGCAADPNVLRVGTKIDVPGFGFQNPETGSVEGLEVDVARELAARIKGDPNALEIVGVNVTTRGAMLDNGTLDATLATFTITDARKKTYDFSRPYYIDHIGVLVLKKSGITDLAGLDGKTVGVALSATTKDKLGAAAAEAGITLKFAEYATYPEIKIALVAGRVDAFSVDSSILLGYQDDSTYLLPTQFAPQEYGVATKKGGEYSGPVDEAIAAMEADGTLRALKERWGLSLVTEADVEAEQEAGGTGLGEGDPADDGAAAEGGASR
;
A
#
# COMPACT_ATOMS: atom_id res chain seq x y z
N MET A 1 11.86 -55.19 -62.12
CA MET A 1 13.31 -55.43 -62.28
C MET A 1 13.96 -54.97 -60.99
N ILE A 2 14.27 -55.87 -60.05
CA ILE A 2 15.60 -56.46 -59.73
C ILE A 2 16.49 -55.31 -59.21
N THR A 3 17.03 -55.30 -57.97
CA THR A 3 17.78 -56.32 -57.27
C THR A 3 17.92 -56.02 -55.75
N ARG A 4 17.78 -57.04 -54.93
CA ARG A 4 18.25 -57.15 -53.54
C ARG A 4 19.77 -57.07 -53.50
N ARG A 5 20.34 -56.43 -52.45
CA ARG A 5 21.66 -56.83 -51.90
C ARG A 5 21.64 -56.72 -50.39
N THR A 6 21.74 -57.86 -49.82
CA THR A 6 22.03 -58.23 -48.42
C THR A 6 23.48 -57.91 -48.11
N PHE A 7 23.76 -57.28 -46.94
CA PHE A 7 25.07 -57.36 -46.31
C PHE A 7 24.97 -57.43 -44.79
N ILE A 8 25.19 -58.57 -44.33
CA ILE A 8 25.98 -59.18 -43.25
C ILE A 8 26.22 -58.30 -41.98
N ARG A 9 25.85 -58.96 -40.86
CA ARG A 9 26.07 -58.66 -39.47
C ARG A 9 27.54 -58.53 -39.10
N SER A 10 27.85 -57.54 -38.26
CA SER A 10 28.99 -57.65 -37.33
C SER A 10 28.56 -57.06 -35.99
N SER A 11 28.45 -57.94 -35.04
CA SER A 11 28.19 -57.65 -33.63
C SER A 11 29.46 -57.09 -33.00
N ALA A 12 29.43 -55.85 -32.49
CA ALA A 12 30.41 -55.34 -31.56
C ALA A 12 29.70 -55.00 -30.25
N LEU A 13 29.91 -55.81 -29.24
CA LEU A 13 29.55 -55.52 -27.85
C LEU A 13 30.41 -54.35 -27.38
N VAL A 14 29.77 -53.20 -27.13
CA VAL A 14 30.39 -52.14 -26.34
C VAL A 14 29.67 -52.10 -24.99
N ALA A 15 30.39 -52.48 -23.96
CA ALA A 15 29.96 -52.36 -22.57
C ALA A 15 29.83 -50.86 -22.25
N ALA A 16 28.60 -50.38 -22.12
CA ALA A 16 28.32 -49.04 -21.61
C ALA A 16 28.30 -49.08 -20.08
N THR A 17 29.39 -48.63 -19.48
CA THR A 17 29.43 -48.28 -18.04
C THR A 17 28.51 -47.10 -17.80
N LEU A 18 27.36 -47.37 -17.16
CA LEU A 18 26.46 -46.33 -16.63
C LEU A 18 27.17 -45.66 -15.45
N VAL A 19 27.72 -44.46 -15.69
CA VAL A 19 28.03 -43.51 -14.63
C VAL A 19 26.73 -42.81 -14.28
N LEU A 20 26.05 -43.24 -13.21
CA LEU A 20 25.02 -42.47 -12.53
C LEU A 20 25.68 -41.27 -11.88
N GLY A 21 25.93 -40.22 -12.65
CA GLY A 21 26.19 -38.89 -12.13
C GLY A 21 24.84 -38.30 -11.65
N GLY A 22 24.60 -38.39 -10.34
CA GLY A 22 23.48 -37.73 -9.70
C GLY A 22 23.59 -36.21 -9.88
N ALA A 23 22.92 -35.66 -10.90
CA ALA A 23 22.61 -34.25 -10.95
C ALA A 23 21.47 -34.00 -9.95
N ALA A 24 21.84 -33.86 -8.67
CA ALA A 24 21.01 -33.14 -7.72
C ALA A 24 21.03 -31.67 -8.15
N GLY A 25 20.31 -31.38 -9.22
CA GLY A 25 19.90 -30.01 -9.56
C GLY A 25 18.98 -29.56 -8.43
N GLY A 26 19.57 -28.95 -7.40
CA GLY A 26 18.81 -28.27 -6.39
C GLY A 26 17.91 -27.26 -7.09
N LEU A 27 16.60 -27.36 -6.86
CA LEU A 27 15.70 -26.26 -7.01
C LEU A 27 16.19 -25.17 -6.04
N ALA A 28 17.17 -24.37 -6.49
CA ALA A 28 17.47 -23.11 -5.87
C ALA A 28 16.23 -22.25 -6.14
N GLY A 29 15.20 -22.41 -5.31
CA GLY A 29 14.22 -21.38 -5.12
C GLY A 29 15.02 -20.11 -4.84
N CYS A 30 14.72 -19.01 -5.48
CA CYS A 30 15.33 -17.71 -5.19
C CYS A 30 15.03 -17.42 -3.73
N ALA A 31 15.89 -17.87 -2.82
CA ALA A 31 15.85 -17.45 -1.43
C ALA A 31 16.11 -15.95 -1.46
N ALA A 32 15.22 -15.19 -0.83
CA ALA A 32 15.40 -13.75 -0.69
C ALA A 32 16.77 -13.49 -0.04
N ASP A 33 17.49 -12.49 -0.55
CA ASP A 33 18.77 -12.11 0.04
C ASP A 33 18.53 -11.56 1.46
N PRO A 34 19.04 -12.21 2.51
CA PRO A 34 18.82 -11.78 3.90
C PRO A 34 19.45 -10.41 4.20
N ASN A 35 20.36 -9.94 3.36
CA ASN A 35 20.99 -8.64 3.50
C ASN A 35 20.18 -7.51 2.87
N VAL A 36 19.12 -7.79 2.13
CA VAL A 36 18.25 -6.80 1.49
C VAL A 36 16.93 -6.72 2.23
N LEU A 37 16.50 -5.50 2.53
CA LEU A 37 15.17 -5.22 3.10
C LEU A 37 14.17 -5.02 1.95
N ARG A 38 13.16 -5.87 1.84
CA ARG A 38 12.12 -5.80 0.82
C ARG A 38 10.94 -5.00 1.34
N VAL A 39 10.74 -3.81 0.79
CA VAL A 39 9.73 -2.86 1.26
C VAL A 39 8.67 -2.61 0.21
N GLY A 40 7.42 -2.89 0.56
CA GLY A 40 6.26 -2.52 -0.23
C GLY A 40 5.95 -1.03 -0.10
N THR A 41 5.82 -0.33 -1.22
CA THR A 41 5.36 1.06 -1.24
C THR A 41 4.36 1.27 -2.38
N LYS A 42 3.50 2.27 -2.23
CA LYS A 42 2.64 2.71 -3.33
C LYS A 42 3.50 3.22 -4.48
N ILE A 43 2.97 3.11 -5.70
CA ILE A 43 3.62 3.64 -6.90
C ILE A 43 2.72 4.63 -7.65
N ASP A 44 1.57 4.93 -7.07
CA ASP A 44 0.53 5.79 -7.63
C ASP A 44 0.19 7.00 -6.76
N VAL A 45 0.98 7.27 -5.70
CA VAL A 45 0.72 8.38 -4.76
C VAL A 45 1.83 9.41 -4.83
N PRO A 46 1.65 10.51 -5.58
CA PRO A 46 2.61 11.62 -5.62
C PRO A 46 2.94 12.13 -4.20
N GLY A 47 4.22 12.36 -3.95
CA GLY A 47 4.74 12.80 -2.64
C GLY A 47 5.03 11.67 -1.64
N PHE A 48 4.33 10.54 -1.70
CA PHE A 48 4.55 9.38 -0.81
C PHE A 48 5.32 8.25 -1.48
N GLY A 49 4.74 7.60 -2.47
CA GLY A 49 5.34 6.57 -3.29
C GLY A 49 4.77 6.68 -4.70
N PHE A 50 5.57 7.18 -5.61
CA PHE A 50 5.16 7.48 -6.97
C PHE A 50 6.20 7.01 -7.98
N GLN A 51 5.75 6.23 -8.96
CA GLN A 51 6.61 5.84 -10.06
C GLN A 51 6.62 6.95 -11.12
N ASN A 52 7.77 7.59 -11.27
CA ASN A 52 7.97 8.62 -12.27
C ASN A 52 7.83 8.00 -13.68
N PRO A 53 6.88 8.46 -14.51
CA PRO A 53 6.62 7.85 -15.80
C PRO A 53 7.74 8.06 -16.82
N GLU A 54 8.62 9.06 -16.61
CA GLU A 54 9.72 9.38 -17.53
C GLU A 54 10.96 8.54 -17.21
N THR A 55 11.26 8.36 -15.93
CA THR A 55 12.48 7.67 -15.46
C THR A 55 12.24 6.24 -15.03
N GLY A 56 10.99 5.88 -14.71
CA GLY A 56 10.62 4.60 -14.11
C GLY A 56 11.02 4.46 -12.64
N SER A 57 11.72 5.45 -12.04
CA SER A 57 12.12 5.43 -10.64
C SER A 57 10.91 5.61 -9.71
N VAL A 58 10.93 4.95 -8.56
CA VAL A 58 9.95 5.18 -7.51
C VAL A 58 10.54 6.17 -6.51
N GLU A 59 9.78 7.22 -6.20
CA GLU A 59 10.21 8.33 -5.33
C GLU A 59 9.08 8.77 -4.40
N GLY A 60 9.42 9.46 -3.32
CA GLY A 60 8.47 9.98 -2.34
C GLY A 60 8.95 9.78 -0.90
N LEU A 61 8.18 10.33 0.04
CA LEU A 61 8.45 10.25 1.48
C LEU A 61 8.67 8.79 1.93
N GLU A 62 7.79 7.88 1.52
CA GLU A 62 7.84 6.47 1.93
C GLU A 62 9.08 5.76 1.39
N VAL A 63 9.53 6.13 0.19
CA VAL A 63 10.77 5.58 -0.40
C VAL A 63 12.00 6.07 0.36
N ASP A 64 12.02 7.35 0.74
CA ASP A 64 13.13 7.90 1.53
C ASP A 64 13.13 7.33 2.97
N VAL A 65 11.96 7.17 3.60
CA VAL A 65 11.84 6.46 4.88
C VAL A 65 12.31 5.00 4.76
N ALA A 66 11.97 4.30 3.68
CA ALA A 66 12.45 2.94 3.45
C ALA A 66 13.98 2.84 3.31
N ARG A 67 14.62 3.83 2.67
CA ARG A 67 16.09 3.93 2.61
C ARG A 67 16.72 4.14 4.00
N GLU A 68 16.12 4.99 4.82
CA GLU A 68 16.54 5.17 6.20
C GLU A 68 16.35 3.91 7.05
N LEU A 69 15.25 3.16 6.84
CA LEU A 69 15.07 1.86 7.47
C LEU A 69 16.18 0.88 7.07
N ALA A 70 16.51 0.77 5.78
CA ALA A 70 17.61 -0.07 5.31
C ALA A 70 18.96 0.36 5.90
N ALA A 71 19.25 1.66 5.94
CA ALA A 71 20.46 2.18 6.55
C ALA A 71 20.59 1.81 8.04
N ARG A 72 19.51 1.93 8.80
CA ARG A 72 19.52 1.68 10.25
C ARG A 72 19.46 0.19 10.60
N ILE A 73 18.74 -0.62 9.81
CA ILE A 73 18.53 -2.06 10.09
C ILE A 73 19.63 -2.92 9.44
N LYS A 74 20.05 -2.58 8.22
CA LYS A 74 21.04 -3.35 7.44
C LYS A 74 22.43 -2.70 7.41
N GLY A 75 22.55 -1.43 7.84
CA GLY A 75 23.81 -0.68 7.78
C GLY A 75 24.13 -0.06 6.42
N ASP A 76 23.27 -0.23 5.42
CA ASP A 76 23.44 0.31 4.06
C ASP A 76 22.08 0.79 3.52
N PRO A 77 21.93 2.07 3.13
CA PRO A 77 20.69 2.57 2.53
C PRO A 77 20.37 1.95 1.17
N ASN A 78 21.34 1.29 0.52
CA ASN A 78 21.15 0.57 -0.74
C ASN A 78 20.79 -0.90 -0.55
N ALA A 79 20.85 -1.43 0.67
CA ALA A 79 20.36 -2.76 1.01
C ALA A 79 18.82 -2.78 1.04
N LEU A 80 18.18 -2.31 -0.03
CA LEU A 80 16.75 -2.06 -0.17
C LEU A 80 16.23 -2.52 -1.53
N GLU A 81 15.14 -3.24 -1.52
CA GLU A 81 14.32 -3.53 -2.69
C GLU A 81 12.95 -2.87 -2.50
N ILE A 82 12.58 -1.96 -3.40
CA ILE A 82 11.24 -1.35 -3.42
C ILE A 82 10.33 -2.20 -4.31
N VAL A 83 9.22 -2.65 -3.73
CA VAL A 83 8.20 -3.43 -4.42
C VAL A 83 6.90 -2.61 -4.50
N GLY A 84 6.40 -2.40 -5.71
CA GLY A 84 5.15 -1.68 -5.91
C GLY A 84 3.95 -2.46 -5.38
N VAL A 85 3.13 -1.81 -4.54
CA VAL A 85 1.89 -2.39 -3.99
C VAL A 85 0.72 -1.44 -4.15
N ASN A 86 -0.48 -1.98 -4.01
CA ASN A 86 -1.72 -1.21 -3.90
C ASN A 86 -2.45 -1.56 -2.60
N VAL A 87 -3.61 -0.96 -2.37
CA VAL A 87 -4.39 -1.16 -1.14
C VAL A 87 -4.84 -2.61 -0.92
N THR A 88 -4.99 -3.41 -1.99
CA THR A 88 -5.45 -4.81 -1.92
C THR A 88 -4.30 -5.80 -1.81
N THR A 89 -3.09 -5.46 -2.26
CA THR A 89 -1.96 -6.40 -2.33
C THR A 89 -0.98 -6.25 -1.17
N ARG A 90 -0.86 -5.06 -0.56
CA ARG A 90 0.16 -4.75 0.48
C ARG A 90 0.15 -5.72 1.66
N GLY A 91 -1.04 -6.12 2.14
CA GLY A 91 -1.17 -7.07 3.25
C GLY A 91 -0.81 -8.48 2.85
N ALA A 92 -1.40 -9.01 1.78
CA ALA A 92 -1.15 -10.36 1.30
C ALA A 92 0.34 -10.63 0.98
N MET A 93 1.07 -9.60 0.53
CA MET A 93 2.50 -9.71 0.23
C MET A 93 3.37 -9.73 1.50
N LEU A 94 2.91 -9.16 2.63
CA LEU A 94 3.51 -9.36 3.95
C LEU A 94 3.25 -10.79 4.45
N ASP A 95 2.00 -11.26 4.33
CA ASP A 95 1.58 -12.57 4.85
C ASP A 95 2.35 -13.70 4.19
N ASN A 96 2.55 -13.65 2.88
CA ASN A 96 3.26 -14.68 2.11
C ASN A 96 4.78 -14.53 2.13
N GLY A 97 5.34 -13.50 2.80
CA GLY A 97 6.77 -13.28 2.93
C GLY A 97 7.44 -12.70 1.68
N THR A 98 6.68 -12.16 0.72
CA THR A 98 7.25 -11.39 -0.40
C THR A 98 7.87 -10.09 0.09
N LEU A 99 7.30 -9.48 1.13
CA LEU A 99 7.77 -8.25 1.77
C LEU A 99 8.21 -8.51 3.20
N ASP A 100 9.19 -7.75 3.64
CA ASP A 100 9.64 -7.67 5.03
C ASP A 100 8.89 -6.56 5.79
N ALA A 101 8.58 -5.46 5.11
CA ALA A 101 7.80 -4.34 5.62
C ALA A 101 6.97 -3.68 4.51
N THR A 102 5.98 -2.89 4.86
CA THR A 102 5.26 -2.04 3.91
C THR A 102 4.99 -0.65 4.46
N LEU A 103 5.37 0.36 3.67
CA LEU A 103 5.00 1.76 3.81
C LEU A 103 4.12 2.10 2.59
N ALA A 104 2.83 2.09 2.76
CA ALA A 104 1.92 2.22 1.62
C ALA A 104 0.68 3.02 2.03
N THR A 105 0.88 4.20 2.69
CA THR A 105 -0.19 4.98 3.31
C THR A 105 -1.09 4.05 4.14
N PHE A 106 -0.46 3.23 4.99
CA PHE A 106 -1.16 2.15 5.66
C PHE A 106 -1.63 2.60 7.04
N THR A 107 -2.89 3.03 7.11
CA THR A 107 -3.51 3.47 8.35
C THR A 107 -3.48 2.39 9.42
N ILE A 108 -3.01 2.74 10.59
CA ILE A 108 -3.04 1.90 11.79
C ILE A 108 -4.50 1.80 12.24
N THR A 109 -5.02 0.58 12.36
CA THR A 109 -6.34 0.31 12.96
C THR A 109 -6.26 -0.87 13.90
N ASP A 110 -7.19 -0.99 14.85
CA ASP A 110 -7.22 -2.13 15.77
C ASP A 110 -7.49 -3.45 15.06
N ALA A 111 -8.28 -3.42 13.97
CA ALA A 111 -8.48 -4.59 13.12
C ALA A 111 -7.17 -5.03 12.50
N ARG A 112 -6.43 -4.11 11.87
CA ARG A 112 -5.14 -4.41 11.23
C ARG A 112 -4.06 -4.83 12.22
N LYS A 113 -4.04 -4.28 13.44
CA LYS A 113 -3.14 -4.69 14.53
C LYS A 113 -3.32 -6.15 14.95
N LYS A 114 -4.46 -6.77 14.68
CA LYS A 114 -4.67 -8.20 14.95
C LYS A 114 -3.83 -9.07 14.00
N THR A 115 -3.62 -8.60 12.77
CA THR A 115 -2.92 -9.35 11.70
C THR A 115 -1.47 -8.92 11.53
N TYR A 116 -1.17 -7.62 11.69
CA TYR A 116 0.15 -7.05 11.47
C TYR A 116 0.70 -6.40 12.73
N ASP A 117 2.02 -6.28 12.84
CA ASP A 117 2.63 -5.32 13.74
C ASP A 117 2.85 -4.01 13.00
N PHE A 118 2.60 -2.91 13.66
CA PHE A 118 2.83 -1.57 13.15
C PHE A 118 3.89 -0.86 13.98
N SER A 119 4.70 -0.07 13.32
CA SER A 119 5.51 0.94 14.00
C SER A 119 4.61 2.02 14.62
N ARG A 120 5.18 2.88 15.44
CA ARG A 120 4.58 4.20 15.71
C ARG A 120 4.31 4.93 14.40
N PRO A 121 3.38 5.90 14.39
CA PRO A 121 3.06 6.64 13.16
C PRO A 121 4.29 7.38 12.62
N TYR A 122 4.55 7.28 11.30
CA TYR A 122 5.52 8.12 10.62
C TYR A 122 4.88 9.35 9.96
N TYR A 123 3.57 9.32 9.75
CA TYR A 123 2.78 10.38 9.16
C TYR A 123 1.34 10.34 9.69
N ILE A 124 0.71 11.51 9.78
CA ILE A 124 -0.70 11.63 10.15
C ILE A 124 -1.37 12.46 9.08
N ASP A 125 -2.48 11.96 8.56
CA ASP A 125 -3.31 12.59 7.53
C ASP A 125 -4.77 12.64 8.01
N HIS A 126 -5.65 13.21 7.20
CA HIS A 126 -7.09 13.23 7.42
C HIS A 126 -7.81 12.89 6.13
N ILE A 127 -8.95 12.22 6.22
CA ILE A 127 -9.77 11.95 5.04
C ILE A 127 -10.30 13.26 4.48
N GLY A 128 -10.13 13.44 3.17
CA GLY A 128 -10.63 14.57 2.40
C GLY A 128 -11.57 14.14 1.29
N VAL A 129 -12.09 15.12 0.57
CA VAL A 129 -12.96 14.91 -0.58
C VAL A 129 -12.59 15.86 -1.72
N LEU A 130 -12.29 15.30 -2.88
CA LEU A 130 -12.00 16.02 -4.12
C LEU A 130 -13.22 15.96 -5.04
N VAL A 131 -13.66 17.12 -5.54
CA VAL A 131 -14.79 17.25 -6.45
C VAL A 131 -14.39 18.00 -7.70
N LEU A 132 -15.20 17.92 -8.76
CA LEU A 132 -15.02 18.79 -9.91
C LEU A 132 -15.52 20.20 -9.57
N LYS A 133 -14.76 21.25 -9.89
CA LYS A 133 -15.19 22.66 -9.71
C LYS A 133 -16.53 22.96 -10.35
N LYS A 134 -16.81 22.37 -11.51
CA LYS A 134 -18.08 22.52 -12.23
C LYS A 134 -19.28 21.88 -11.54
N SER A 135 -19.07 21.02 -10.52
CA SER A 135 -20.17 20.40 -9.77
C SER A 135 -20.89 21.38 -8.85
N GLY A 136 -20.21 22.47 -8.45
CA GLY A 136 -20.73 23.44 -7.49
C GLY A 136 -20.79 22.91 -6.06
N ILE A 137 -20.25 21.72 -5.76
CA ILE A 137 -20.16 21.17 -4.42
C ILE A 137 -19.02 21.87 -3.68
N THR A 138 -19.32 22.46 -2.53
CA THR A 138 -18.36 23.25 -1.73
C THR A 138 -18.13 22.71 -0.33
N ASP A 139 -19.00 21.79 0.12
CA ASP A 139 -18.97 21.22 1.47
C ASP A 139 -19.54 19.79 1.49
N LEU A 140 -19.56 19.18 2.67
CA LEU A 140 -20.10 17.83 2.88
C LEU A 140 -21.59 17.74 2.58
N ALA A 141 -22.37 18.77 2.91
CA ALA A 141 -23.83 18.78 2.69
C ALA A 141 -24.19 18.69 1.20
N GLY A 142 -23.35 19.28 0.33
CA GLY A 142 -23.49 19.20 -1.13
C GLY A 142 -23.31 17.80 -1.70
N LEU A 143 -22.85 16.83 -0.90
CA LEU A 143 -22.70 15.44 -1.29
C LEU A 143 -23.96 14.59 -1.04
N ASP A 144 -25.04 15.15 -0.46
CA ASP A 144 -26.25 14.36 -0.19
C ASP A 144 -26.79 13.68 -1.46
N GLY A 145 -27.04 12.38 -1.38
CA GLY A 145 -27.48 11.52 -2.47
C GLY A 145 -26.43 11.22 -3.55
N LYS A 146 -25.19 11.76 -3.42
CA LYS A 146 -24.12 11.64 -4.40
C LYS A 146 -23.38 10.31 -4.31
N THR A 147 -22.67 9.99 -5.39
CA THR A 147 -21.79 8.82 -5.46
C THR A 147 -20.35 9.23 -5.24
N VAL A 148 -19.72 8.67 -4.22
CA VAL A 148 -18.31 8.91 -3.87
C VAL A 148 -17.47 7.72 -4.29
N GLY A 149 -16.43 7.97 -5.07
CA GLY A 149 -15.40 6.97 -5.40
C GLY A 149 -14.41 6.83 -4.25
N VAL A 150 -14.20 5.61 -3.79
CA VAL A 150 -13.27 5.25 -2.70
C VAL A 150 -12.41 4.06 -3.09
N ALA A 151 -11.29 3.84 -2.41
CA ALA A 151 -10.46 2.68 -2.66
C ALA A 151 -10.97 1.45 -1.88
N LEU A 152 -10.90 0.27 -2.52
CA LEU A 152 -11.13 -1.02 -1.87
C LEU A 152 -10.21 -1.20 -0.66
N SER A 153 -10.69 -1.82 0.41
CA SER A 153 -9.90 -2.13 1.63
C SER A 153 -9.26 -0.90 2.32
N ALA A 154 -9.74 0.32 2.00
CA ALA A 154 -9.36 1.54 2.70
C ALA A 154 -10.35 1.84 3.83
N THR A 155 -9.91 2.63 4.81
CA THR A 155 -10.76 3.09 5.93
C THR A 155 -11.77 4.15 5.51
N THR A 156 -11.56 4.77 4.34
CA THR A 156 -12.29 5.95 3.87
C THR A 156 -13.80 5.74 3.79
N LYS A 157 -14.25 4.59 3.26
CA LYS A 157 -15.69 4.30 3.10
C LYS A 157 -16.43 4.38 4.44
N ASP A 158 -15.89 3.70 5.46
CA ASP A 158 -16.53 3.61 6.77
C ASP A 158 -16.48 4.95 7.51
N LYS A 159 -15.31 5.60 7.50
CA LYS A 159 -15.10 6.88 8.18
C LYS A 159 -15.92 8.01 7.54
N LEU A 160 -15.92 8.13 6.21
CA LEU A 160 -16.74 9.11 5.51
C LEU A 160 -18.23 8.79 5.63
N GLY A 161 -18.60 7.51 5.62
CA GLY A 161 -19.98 7.08 5.86
C GLY A 161 -20.49 7.48 7.25
N ALA A 162 -19.66 7.33 8.27
CA ALA A 162 -19.97 7.78 9.62
C ALA A 162 -20.16 9.32 9.68
N ALA A 163 -19.21 10.08 9.13
CA ALA A 163 -19.31 11.54 9.08
C ALA A 163 -20.55 12.03 8.31
N ALA A 164 -20.91 11.35 7.22
CA ALA A 164 -22.12 11.63 6.47
C ALA A 164 -23.39 11.37 7.30
N ALA A 165 -23.42 10.26 8.03
CA ALA A 165 -24.56 9.94 8.91
C ALA A 165 -24.72 10.96 10.05
N GLU A 166 -23.63 11.42 10.65
CA GLU A 166 -23.63 12.49 11.65
C GLU A 166 -24.14 13.82 11.08
N ALA A 167 -23.78 14.12 9.82
CA ALA A 167 -24.27 15.29 9.10
C ALA A 167 -25.71 15.14 8.57
N GLY A 168 -26.36 13.99 8.74
CA GLY A 168 -27.71 13.71 8.28
C GLY A 168 -27.84 13.58 6.77
N ILE A 169 -26.76 13.26 6.06
CA ILE A 169 -26.73 13.06 4.60
C ILE A 169 -26.52 11.58 4.25
N THR A 170 -26.88 11.20 3.04
CA THR A 170 -26.75 9.85 2.53
C THR A 170 -25.78 9.80 1.35
N LEU A 171 -24.77 8.95 1.41
CA LEU A 171 -23.82 8.75 0.35
C LEU A 171 -24.00 7.39 -0.33
N LYS A 172 -23.65 7.32 -1.61
CA LYS A 172 -23.44 6.08 -2.35
C LYS A 172 -21.94 5.92 -2.56
N PHE A 173 -21.43 4.70 -2.46
CA PHE A 173 -20.02 4.43 -2.65
C PHE A 173 -19.79 3.58 -3.89
N ALA A 174 -18.78 3.96 -4.69
CA ALA A 174 -18.23 3.17 -5.78
C ALA A 174 -16.78 2.84 -5.46
N GLU A 175 -16.43 1.56 -5.40
CA GLU A 175 -15.14 1.08 -4.93
C GLU A 175 -14.24 0.72 -6.12
N TYR A 176 -12.96 1.12 -6.04
CA TYR A 176 -11.94 0.95 -7.08
C TYR A 176 -10.66 0.35 -6.51
N ALA A 177 -9.88 -0.33 -7.35
CA ALA A 177 -8.62 -0.94 -6.92
C ALA A 177 -7.48 0.06 -6.77
N THR A 178 -7.50 1.18 -7.52
CA THR A 178 -6.43 2.17 -7.56
C THR A 178 -6.97 3.60 -7.53
N TYR A 179 -6.17 4.54 -7.05
CA TYR A 179 -6.54 5.96 -7.02
C TYR A 179 -6.64 6.60 -8.43
N PRO A 180 -5.77 6.27 -9.41
CA PRO A 180 -5.97 6.72 -10.78
C PRO A 180 -7.33 6.35 -11.37
N GLU A 181 -7.84 5.14 -11.09
CA GLU A 181 -9.18 4.73 -11.54
C GLU A 181 -10.27 5.62 -10.96
N ILE A 182 -10.17 6.01 -9.68
CA ILE A 182 -11.14 6.91 -9.03
C ILE A 182 -11.07 8.30 -9.68
N LYS A 183 -9.86 8.82 -9.91
CA LYS A 183 -9.68 10.12 -10.58
C LYS A 183 -10.29 10.12 -11.99
N ILE A 184 -10.07 9.06 -12.76
CA ILE A 184 -10.67 8.88 -14.10
C ILE A 184 -12.20 8.83 -13.99
N ALA A 185 -12.74 8.10 -13.01
CA ALA A 185 -14.19 8.01 -12.79
C ALA A 185 -14.79 9.38 -12.43
N LEU A 186 -14.11 10.18 -11.60
CA LEU A 186 -14.50 11.55 -11.25
C LEU A 186 -14.54 12.45 -12.49
N VAL A 187 -13.48 12.47 -13.27
CA VAL A 187 -13.40 13.32 -14.48
C VAL A 187 -14.44 12.90 -15.52
N ALA A 188 -14.71 11.60 -15.63
CA ALA A 188 -15.73 11.04 -16.52
C ALA A 188 -17.17 11.21 -16.00
N GLY A 189 -17.37 11.74 -14.78
CA GLY A 189 -18.70 11.92 -14.17
C GLY A 189 -19.38 10.60 -13.78
N ARG A 190 -18.63 9.52 -13.59
CA ARG A 190 -19.14 8.24 -13.08
C ARG A 190 -19.33 8.26 -11.56
N VAL A 191 -18.56 9.09 -10.88
CA VAL A 191 -18.70 9.44 -9.48
C VAL A 191 -18.75 10.98 -9.36
N ASP A 192 -19.41 11.49 -8.33
CA ASP A 192 -19.54 12.92 -8.08
C ASP A 192 -18.34 13.46 -7.29
N ALA A 193 -17.70 12.59 -6.50
CA ALA A 193 -16.56 12.94 -5.66
C ALA A 193 -15.55 11.78 -5.61
N PHE A 194 -14.29 12.11 -5.30
CA PHE A 194 -13.22 11.18 -4.96
C PHE A 194 -12.78 11.42 -3.52
N SER A 195 -12.89 10.43 -2.66
CA SER A 195 -12.45 10.54 -1.27
C SER A 195 -11.34 9.54 -0.94
N VAL A 196 -10.32 10.06 -0.32
CA VAL A 196 -9.19 9.40 0.32
C VAL A 196 -8.51 10.45 1.20
N ASP A 197 -7.39 10.14 1.79
CA ASP A 197 -6.66 11.05 2.67
C ASP A 197 -6.20 12.32 1.91
N SER A 198 -6.27 13.45 2.57
CA SER A 198 -6.14 14.80 1.95
C SER A 198 -4.80 15.01 1.25
N SER A 199 -3.70 14.56 1.85
CA SER A 199 -2.38 14.67 1.24
C SER A 199 -2.27 13.85 -0.06
N ILE A 200 -2.97 12.71 -0.14
CA ILE A 200 -3.06 11.93 -1.37
C ILE A 200 -3.87 12.71 -2.42
N LEU A 201 -5.01 13.30 -2.04
CA LEU A 201 -5.86 14.08 -2.95
C LEU A 201 -5.13 15.29 -3.53
N LEU A 202 -4.24 15.93 -2.77
CA LEU A 202 -3.41 17.03 -3.28
C LEU A 202 -2.56 16.59 -4.48
N GLY A 203 -2.05 15.34 -4.47
CA GLY A 203 -1.31 14.77 -5.60
C GLY A 203 -2.18 14.49 -6.85
N TYR A 204 -3.50 14.45 -6.69
CA TYR A 204 -4.48 14.24 -7.77
C TYR A 204 -5.24 15.52 -8.16
N GLN A 205 -5.03 16.62 -7.42
CA GLN A 205 -5.69 17.89 -7.69
C GLN A 205 -5.12 18.51 -8.99
N ASP A 206 -6.00 19.12 -9.78
CA ASP A 206 -5.69 19.88 -10.98
C ASP A 206 -6.63 21.09 -11.13
N ASP A 207 -6.48 21.82 -12.23
CA ASP A 207 -7.27 23.03 -12.49
C ASP A 207 -8.78 22.76 -12.57
N SER A 208 -9.20 21.51 -12.84
CA SER A 208 -10.62 21.14 -12.96
C SER A 208 -11.25 20.72 -11.63
N THR A 209 -10.43 20.48 -10.59
CA THR A 209 -10.86 19.91 -9.33
C THR A 209 -10.72 20.89 -8.16
N TYR A 210 -11.47 20.61 -7.09
CA TYR A 210 -11.49 21.37 -5.85
C TYR A 210 -11.48 20.40 -4.67
N LEU A 211 -10.51 20.56 -3.77
CA LEU A 211 -10.46 19.83 -2.50
C LEU A 211 -11.36 20.56 -1.50
N LEU A 212 -12.34 19.87 -0.94
CA LEU A 212 -13.22 20.45 0.06
C LEU A 212 -12.40 20.85 1.30
N PRO A 213 -12.75 21.97 1.97
CA PRO A 213 -12.02 22.44 3.14
C PRO A 213 -12.21 21.55 4.38
N THR A 214 -13.26 20.72 4.38
CA THR A 214 -13.59 19.84 5.50
C THR A 214 -12.74 18.56 5.42
N GLN A 215 -12.10 18.22 6.52
CA GLN A 215 -11.35 17.00 6.71
C GLN A 215 -12.00 16.15 7.80
N PHE A 216 -11.85 14.85 7.71
CA PHE A 216 -12.50 13.90 8.64
C PHE A 216 -11.47 12.91 9.17
N ALA A 217 -11.71 12.39 10.35
CA ALA A 217 -11.05 11.25 10.97
C ALA A 217 -9.53 11.15 10.69
N PRO A 218 -8.67 11.38 11.67
CA PRO A 218 -7.23 11.26 11.50
C PRO A 218 -6.85 9.86 11.01
N GLN A 219 -5.82 9.81 10.15
CA GLN A 219 -5.26 8.61 9.53
C GLN A 219 -3.78 8.51 9.90
N GLU A 220 -3.47 7.76 10.94
CA GLU A 220 -2.09 7.51 11.35
C GLU A 220 -1.47 6.44 10.44
N TYR A 221 -0.42 6.78 9.69
CA TYR A 221 0.30 5.82 8.85
C TYR A 221 1.45 5.19 9.61
N GLY A 222 1.44 3.88 9.73
CA GLY A 222 2.54 3.10 10.30
C GLY A 222 3.20 2.20 9.25
N VAL A 223 4.43 1.83 9.54
CA VAL A 223 5.11 0.77 8.80
C VAL A 223 4.59 -0.56 9.30
N ALA A 224 3.93 -1.31 8.44
CA ALA A 224 3.44 -2.64 8.80
C ALA A 224 4.47 -3.72 8.50
N THR A 225 4.56 -4.68 9.41
CA THR A 225 5.38 -5.88 9.31
C THR A 225 4.55 -7.11 9.63
N LYS A 226 5.05 -8.29 9.29
CA LYS A 226 4.40 -9.54 9.66
C LYS A 226 4.27 -9.64 11.19
N LYS A 227 3.11 -10.06 11.66
CA LYS A 227 2.82 -10.21 13.10
C LYS A 227 3.84 -11.11 13.80
N GLY A 228 4.50 -10.59 14.84
CA GLY A 228 5.56 -11.29 15.55
C GLY A 228 6.81 -11.56 14.72
N GLY A 229 6.98 -10.86 13.58
CA GLY A 229 8.12 -11.02 12.69
C GLY A 229 9.41 -10.37 13.21
N GLU A 230 10.54 -10.76 12.65
CA GLU A 230 11.88 -10.29 13.06
C GLU A 230 12.07 -8.78 12.86
N TYR A 231 11.32 -8.17 11.93
CA TYR A 231 11.44 -6.74 11.64
C TYR A 231 10.53 -5.83 12.48
N SER A 232 9.59 -6.39 13.25
CA SER A 232 8.60 -5.58 14.00
C SER A 232 9.28 -4.62 14.99
N GLY A 233 10.19 -5.12 15.83
CA GLY A 233 10.97 -4.29 16.76
C GLY A 233 11.94 -3.34 16.05
N PRO A 234 12.85 -3.84 15.20
CA PRO A 234 13.82 -3.00 14.49
C PRO A 234 13.20 -1.86 13.67
N VAL A 235 12.04 -2.08 13.05
CA VAL A 235 11.33 -1.06 12.29
C VAL A 235 10.78 0.03 13.20
N ASP A 236 10.12 -0.31 14.31
CA ASP A 236 9.61 0.69 15.26
C ASP A 236 10.73 1.49 15.91
N GLU A 237 11.83 0.84 16.32
CA GLU A 237 13.02 1.50 16.84
C GLU A 237 13.66 2.46 15.84
N ALA A 238 13.69 2.08 14.55
CA ALA A 238 14.23 2.94 13.50
C ALA A 238 13.34 4.18 13.26
N ILE A 239 12.00 4.03 13.24
CA ILE A 239 11.08 5.17 13.14
C ILE A 239 11.23 6.09 14.37
N ALA A 240 11.31 5.52 15.59
CA ALA A 240 11.57 6.29 16.82
C ALA A 240 12.87 7.11 16.73
N ALA A 241 13.94 6.49 16.23
CA ALA A 241 15.22 7.17 16.08
C ALA A 241 15.16 8.29 15.04
N MET A 242 14.47 8.07 13.89
CA MET A 242 14.27 9.11 12.87
C MET A 242 13.43 10.30 13.39
N GLU A 243 12.49 10.05 14.27
CA GLU A 243 11.72 11.09 14.94
C GLU A 243 12.60 11.89 15.91
N ALA A 244 13.34 11.19 16.78
CA ALA A 244 14.18 11.80 17.80
C ALA A 244 15.32 12.64 17.22
N ASP A 245 15.94 12.21 16.12
CA ASP A 245 17.06 12.92 15.48
C ASP A 245 16.61 13.95 14.42
N GLY A 246 15.30 14.07 14.16
CA GLY A 246 14.72 15.02 13.22
C GLY A 246 14.76 14.59 11.76
N THR A 247 15.27 13.40 11.44
CA THR A 247 15.31 12.86 10.07
C THR A 247 13.91 12.79 9.46
N LEU A 248 12.93 12.26 10.22
CA LEU A 248 11.54 12.12 9.75
C LEU A 248 10.92 13.48 9.41
N ARG A 249 11.16 14.50 10.25
CA ARG A 249 10.72 15.87 9.98
C ARG A 249 11.34 16.43 8.70
N ALA A 250 12.66 16.30 8.54
CA ALA A 250 13.35 16.79 7.35
C ALA A 250 12.86 16.11 6.05
N LEU A 251 12.53 14.82 6.10
CA LEU A 251 11.94 14.11 4.98
C LEU A 251 10.54 14.62 4.64
N LYS A 252 9.68 14.84 5.65
CA LYS A 252 8.36 15.44 5.45
C LYS A 252 8.45 16.83 4.82
N GLU A 253 9.33 17.68 5.32
CA GLU A 253 9.57 19.02 4.78
C GLU A 253 10.05 18.98 3.32
N ARG A 254 10.97 18.07 3.01
CA ARG A 254 11.49 17.85 1.64
C ARG A 254 10.39 17.53 0.63
N TRP A 255 9.38 16.77 1.05
CA TRP A 255 8.27 16.37 0.20
C TRP A 255 7.06 17.30 0.30
N GLY A 256 7.15 18.41 1.06
CA GLY A 256 6.06 19.35 1.25
C GLY A 256 4.87 18.78 2.04
N LEU A 257 5.14 17.77 2.86
CA LEU A 257 4.13 17.04 3.64
C LEU A 257 4.12 17.42 5.13
N SER A 258 4.54 18.63 5.47
CA SER A 258 4.63 19.12 6.87
C SER A 258 3.30 19.65 7.42
N LEU A 259 2.18 19.36 6.79
CA LEU A 259 0.92 20.08 6.98
C LEU A 259 0.13 19.71 8.24
N VAL A 260 0.48 18.62 8.95
CA VAL A 260 -0.22 18.21 10.19
C VAL A 260 0.83 17.85 11.23
N THR A 261 0.77 18.49 12.39
CA THR A 261 1.61 18.17 13.54
C THR A 261 0.86 17.26 14.52
N GLU A 262 1.57 16.51 15.37
CA GLU A 262 0.94 15.75 16.46
C GLU A 262 0.09 16.68 17.36
N ALA A 263 0.53 17.90 17.58
CA ALA A 263 -0.22 18.90 18.35
C ALA A 263 -1.56 19.27 17.69
N ASP A 264 -1.63 19.27 16.37
CA ASP A 264 -2.89 19.52 15.64
C ASP A 264 -3.86 18.34 15.83
N VAL A 265 -3.34 17.11 15.89
CA VAL A 265 -4.13 15.90 16.15
C VAL A 265 -4.60 15.83 17.58
N GLU A 266 -3.73 16.12 18.56
CA GLU A 266 -4.10 16.18 19.98
C GLU A 266 -5.15 17.26 20.22
N ALA A 267 -5.01 18.42 19.60
CA ALA A 267 -6.00 19.51 19.68
C ALA A 267 -7.37 19.12 19.12
N GLU A 268 -7.41 18.33 18.03
CA GLU A 268 -8.68 17.80 17.49
C GLU A 268 -9.29 16.73 18.40
N GLN A 269 -8.48 15.86 18.97
CA GLN A 269 -8.95 14.85 19.93
C GLN A 269 -9.47 15.48 21.23
N GLU A 270 -8.84 16.55 21.72
CA GLU A 270 -9.29 17.32 22.88
C GLU A 270 -10.52 18.19 22.60
N ALA A 271 -10.65 18.72 21.37
CA ALA A 271 -11.79 19.57 20.96
C ALA A 271 -13.10 18.80 20.77
N GLY A 272 -13.12 17.50 21.08
CA GLY A 272 -14.36 16.71 21.11
C GLY A 272 -14.70 16.03 19.80
N GLY A 273 -13.71 15.64 19.06
CA GLY A 273 -13.87 14.53 18.13
C GLY A 273 -14.37 13.33 18.92
N THR A 274 -15.69 13.13 18.96
CA THR A 274 -16.28 11.96 19.58
C THR A 274 -15.64 10.75 18.92
N GLY A 275 -14.65 10.17 19.63
CA GLY A 275 -14.06 8.93 19.23
C GLY A 275 -15.20 7.95 19.04
N LEU A 276 -15.47 7.59 17.79
CA LEU A 276 -16.33 6.46 17.49
C LEU A 276 -15.63 5.24 18.04
N GLY A 277 -15.93 4.95 19.30
CA GLY A 277 -15.59 3.72 19.95
C GLY A 277 -16.23 2.57 19.20
N GLU A 278 -15.44 1.50 19.07
CA GLU A 278 -15.87 0.11 19.00
C GLU A 278 -16.95 -0.22 17.97
N GLY A 279 -16.50 -0.56 16.77
CA GLY A 279 -17.36 -1.14 15.75
C GLY A 279 -16.71 -1.15 14.39
N ASP A 280 -15.48 -1.69 14.28
CA ASP A 280 -14.89 -1.99 12.99
C ASP A 280 -15.53 -3.29 12.48
N PRO A 281 -16.38 -3.28 11.43
CA PRO A 281 -16.88 -4.53 10.87
C PRO A 281 -15.70 -5.32 10.31
N ALA A 282 -15.68 -6.59 10.60
CA ALA A 282 -14.66 -7.54 10.23
C ALA A 282 -14.21 -7.34 8.78
N ASP A 283 -12.91 -7.13 8.61
CA ASP A 283 -12.22 -7.32 7.33
C ASP A 283 -12.27 -8.82 7.01
N ASP A 284 -13.36 -9.24 6.36
CA ASP A 284 -13.48 -10.58 5.80
C ASP A 284 -12.56 -10.67 4.59
N GLY A 285 -11.29 -10.88 4.88
CA GLY A 285 -10.32 -11.39 3.92
C GLY A 285 -10.77 -12.78 3.46
N ALA A 286 -11.73 -12.82 2.54
CA ALA A 286 -12.20 -14.05 1.93
C ALA A 286 -11.06 -14.74 1.20
N ALA A 287 -10.49 -15.73 1.85
CA ALA A 287 -9.78 -16.80 1.18
C ALA A 287 -10.76 -17.42 0.17
N ALA A 288 -10.48 -17.28 -1.12
CA ALA A 288 -11.18 -17.98 -2.17
C ALA A 288 -10.87 -19.48 -2.03
N GLU A 289 -11.74 -20.21 -1.36
CA GLU A 289 -11.75 -21.66 -1.47
C GLU A 289 -12.29 -22.03 -2.85
N GLY A 290 -11.39 -22.53 -3.69
CA GLY A 290 -11.71 -23.24 -4.91
C GLY A 290 -12.43 -24.53 -4.61
N GLY A 291 -13.74 -24.53 -4.70
CA GLY A 291 -14.57 -25.73 -4.71
C GLY A 291 -14.78 -26.22 -6.13
N ALA A 292 -13.96 -27.15 -6.57
CA ALA A 292 -14.31 -28.02 -7.71
C ALA A 292 -15.36 -29.03 -7.24
N SER A 293 -16.53 -29.09 -7.89
CA SER A 293 -17.29 -30.32 -7.97
C SER A 293 -18.43 -30.25 -9.00
N ARG A 294 -18.31 -31.14 -10.00
CA ARG A 294 -19.27 -31.72 -10.93
C ARG A 294 -19.85 -30.84 -12.04
#